data_4baf9325ad62e8b871a51874c6dfa04e
#
_entry.id   4baf9325ad62e8b871a51874c6dfa04e
#
_cell.length_a   1.000
_cell.length_b   1.000
_cell.length_c   1.000
_cell.angle_alpha   90.00
_cell.angle_beta   90.00
_cell.angle_gamma   90.00
#
_symmetry.space_group_name_H-M   'P 1'
#
loop_
_entity.id
_entity.type
_entity.pdbx_description
1 polymer ?
#
loop_
_entity_poly.entity_id
_entity_poly.type
_entity_poly.pdbx_seq_one_letter_code
_entity_poly.pdbx_strand_id
1 'polypeptide(L)'
;MTKPRVVILGAGFGGLTAARELRDHADVTVVDRHNFQTFLPLLYQVASAGLAADHVAHPVRGALRKSGAQFRMGSPITVDHKNKTVKIDSSEVLAFDHLIIALGSATADFGVKGVSEFALGMKSVHEALAIRAEVMRRFEDLCRFQDDTVFTIAVVGGGPTGVEMAGAFAELVRGPLANDQAQAAANMKIVLIEAG
;
A
#
# COMPACT_ATOMS: atom_id res chain seq x y z
N MET A 1 20.54 28.39 20.03
CA MET A 1 19.07 28.39 19.78
C MET A 1 18.59 26.94 19.76
N THR A 2 17.50 26.63 20.44
CA THR A 2 16.89 25.30 20.38
C THR A 2 16.25 25.11 19.00
N LYS A 3 16.43 23.93 18.41
CA LYS A 3 15.78 23.60 17.12
C LYS A 3 14.26 23.53 17.32
N PRO A 4 13.44 23.95 16.33
CA PRO A 4 12.00 23.78 16.38
C PRO A 4 11.62 22.30 16.34
N ARG A 5 10.56 21.92 17.06
CA ARG A 5 10.01 20.57 17.07
C ARG A 5 9.08 20.43 15.87
N VAL A 6 9.37 19.47 15.02
CA VAL A 6 8.53 19.16 13.85
C VAL A 6 7.94 17.75 13.99
N VAL A 7 6.62 17.63 14.00
CA VAL A 7 5.93 16.34 13.93
C VAL A 7 5.49 16.12 12.49
N ILE A 8 5.81 14.94 11.94
CA ILE A 8 5.44 14.52 10.60
C ILE A 8 4.51 13.31 10.73
N LEU A 9 3.28 13.43 10.23
CA LEU A 9 2.31 12.35 10.22
C LEU A 9 2.37 11.62 8.88
N GLY A 10 2.84 10.37 8.91
CA GLY A 10 3.05 9.50 7.77
C GLY A 10 4.53 9.32 7.41
N ALA A 11 4.96 8.05 7.33
CA ALA A 11 6.30 7.62 6.91
C ALA A 11 6.36 7.13 5.46
N GLY A 12 5.49 7.67 4.60
CA GLY A 12 5.53 7.46 3.16
C GLY A 12 6.62 8.30 2.47
N PHE A 13 6.55 8.40 1.14
CA PHE A 13 7.52 9.18 0.35
C PHE A 13 7.66 10.62 0.83
N GLY A 14 6.53 11.32 1.01
CA GLY A 14 6.55 12.73 1.43
C GLY A 14 7.12 12.92 2.84
N GLY A 15 6.67 12.10 3.80
CA GLY A 15 7.12 12.21 5.19
C GLY A 15 8.60 11.88 5.39
N LEU A 16 9.10 10.82 4.76
CA LEU A 16 10.54 10.47 4.85
C LEU A 16 11.43 11.48 4.13
N THR A 17 10.96 12.05 3.01
CA THR A 17 11.67 13.12 2.33
C THR A 17 11.74 14.37 3.21
N ALA A 18 10.62 14.80 3.78
CA ALA A 18 10.57 15.94 4.69
C ALA A 18 11.49 15.73 5.91
N ALA A 19 11.48 14.54 6.52
CA ALA A 19 12.36 14.21 7.64
C ALA A 19 13.85 14.30 7.27
N ARG A 20 14.20 13.92 6.04
CA ARG A 20 15.58 14.00 5.54
C ARG A 20 16.04 15.44 5.34
N GLU A 21 15.18 16.25 4.73
CA GLU A 21 15.50 17.66 4.46
C GLU A 21 15.59 18.50 5.74
N LEU A 22 14.82 18.13 6.77
CA LEU A 22 14.78 18.85 8.05
C LEU A 22 15.86 18.45 9.06
N ARG A 23 16.67 17.43 8.79
CA ARG A 23 17.62 16.80 9.73
C ARG A 23 18.52 17.81 10.50
N ASP A 24 19.00 18.85 9.83
CA ASP A 24 19.92 19.83 10.40
C ASP A 24 19.19 21.06 10.96
N HIS A 25 17.89 21.20 10.70
CA HIS A 25 17.11 22.40 10.95
C HIS A 25 16.06 22.24 12.08
N ALA A 26 15.68 21.00 12.41
CA ALA A 26 14.60 20.74 13.36
C ALA A 26 14.84 19.45 14.17
N ASP A 27 14.16 19.36 15.33
CA ASP A 27 13.98 18.11 16.07
C ASP A 27 12.74 17.42 15.51
N VAL A 28 12.96 16.39 14.68
CA VAL A 28 11.91 15.75 13.89
C VAL A 28 11.41 14.47 14.57
N THR A 29 10.09 14.33 14.69
CA THR A 29 9.41 13.08 15.06
C THR A 29 8.47 12.68 13.93
N VAL A 30 8.69 11.48 13.37
CA VAL A 30 7.82 10.88 12.35
C VAL A 30 6.87 9.90 13.03
N VAL A 31 5.58 9.99 12.73
CA VAL A 31 4.52 9.10 13.24
C VAL A 31 3.92 8.32 12.08
N ASP A 32 3.85 7.01 12.19
CA ASP A 32 3.13 6.16 11.23
C ASP A 32 2.56 4.94 11.94
N ARG A 33 1.44 4.44 11.46
CA ARG A 33 0.79 3.21 11.97
C ARG A 33 1.62 1.94 11.70
N HIS A 34 2.49 1.98 10.70
CA HIS A 34 3.38 0.89 10.32
C HIS A 34 4.85 1.25 10.60
N ASN A 35 5.63 0.28 11.03
CA ASN A 35 7.08 0.43 11.23
C ASN A 35 7.89 0.23 9.93
N PHE A 36 7.21 0.09 8.80
CA PHE A 36 7.78 -0.03 7.45
C PHE A 36 7.11 0.93 6.47
N GLN A 37 7.88 1.41 5.51
CA GLN A 37 7.41 2.13 4.35
C GLN A 37 7.10 1.13 3.23
N THR A 38 5.95 1.27 2.60
CA THR A 38 5.61 0.50 1.39
C THR A 38 6.01 1.28 0.14
N PHE A 39 6.76 0.64 -0.76
CA PHE A 39 7.03 1.17 -2.09
C PHE A 39 5.84 0.88 -3.01
N LEU A 40 4.82 1.74 -2.92
CA LEU A 40 3.53 1.59 -3.61
C LEU A 40 3.63 1.34 -5.13
N PRO A 41 4.58 1.96 -5.88
CA PRO A 41 4.68 1.73 -7.32
C PRO A 41 4.92 0.27 -7.75
N LEU A 42 5.46 -0.58 -6.87
CA LEU A 42 5.69 -2.00 -7.16
C LEU A 42 4.72 -2.94 -6.44
N LEU A 43 3.70 -2.39 -5.78
CA LEU A 43 2.77 -3.19 -4.98
C LEU A 43 1.95 -4.16 -5.84
N TYR A 44 1.64 -3.78 -7.08
CA TYR A 44 0.96 -4.64 -8.05
C TYR A 44 1.74 -5.92 -8.36
N GLN A 45 3.08 -5.89 -8.33
CA GLN A 45 3.91 -7.08 -8.52
C GLN A 45 3.82 -8.04 -7.32
N VAL A 46 3.58 -7.53 -6.12
CA VAL A 46 3.30 -8.39 -4.96
C VAL A 46 1.96 -9.08 -5.13
N ALA A 47 0.93 -8.35 -5.56
CA ALA A 47 -0.41 -8.89 -5.81
C ALA A 47 -0.43 -9.94 -6.94
N SER A 48 0.40 -9.78 -7.97
CA SER A 48 0.54 -10.71 -9.11
C SER A 48 1.63 -11.77 -8.90
N ALA A 49 2.14 -11.95 -7.68
CA ALA A 49 3.22 -12.90 -7.34
C ALA A 49 4.58 -12.67 -8.05
N GLY A 50 4.78 -11.52 -8.70
CA GLY A 50 6.06 -11.16 -9.34
C GLY A 50 7.15 -10.77 -8.36
N LEU A 51 6.79 -10.25 -7.17
CA LEU A 51 7.73 -9.88 -6.09
C LEU A 51 7.29 -10.43 -4.73
N ALA A 52 8.26 -10.69 -3.87
CA ALA A 52 8.00 -10.92 -2.47
C ALA A 52 7.68 -9.60 -1.73
N ALA A 53 6.84 -9.66 -0.70
CA ALA A 53 6.36 -8.47 0.02
C ALA A 53 7.48 -7.67 0.70
N ASP A 54 8.54 -8.32 1.13
CA ASP A 54 9.72 -7.72 1.76
C ASP A 54 10.55 -6.86 0.80
N HIS A 55 10.43 -7.09 -0.51
CA HIS A 55 11.08 -6.25 -1.53
C HIS A 55 10.43 -4.87 -1.67
N VAL A 56 9.19 -4.70 -1.21
CA VAL A 56 8.45 -3.43 -1.28
C VAL A 56 8.20 -2.81 0.10
N ALA A 57 8.59 -3.50 1.19
CA ALA A 57 8.39 -3.04 2.56
C ALA A 57 9.75 -2.77 3.24
N HIS A 58 10.06 -1.50 3.47
CA HIS A 58 11.36 -1.09 4.02
C HIS A 58 11.22 -0.54 5.44
N PRO A 59 12.05 -0.97 6.41
CA PRO A 59 11.99 -0.49 7.79
C PRO A 59 12.14 1.03 7.91
N VAL A 60 11.15 1.71 8.50
CA VAL A 60 11.15 3.18 8.68
C VAL A 60 12.36 3.64 9.48
N ARG A 61 12.71 2.94 10.58
CA ARG A 61 13.89 3.31 11.39
C ARG A 61 15.19 3.24 10.60
N GLY A 62 15.29 2.29 9.64
CA GLY A 62 16.41 2.20 8.72
C GLY A 62 16.50 3.42 7.80
N ALA A 63 15.37 3.84 7.23
CA ALA A 63 15.28 5.01 6.35
C ALA A 63 15.60 6.33 7.09
N LEU A 64 15.22 6.43 8.37
CA LEU A 64 15.45 7.61 9.20
C LEU A 64 16.87 7.69 9.83
N ARG A 65 17.67 6.63 9.77
CA ARG A 65 18.97 6.56 10.48
C ARG A 65 19.87 7.75 10.20
N LYS A 66 19.90 8.22 8.95
CA LYS A 66 20.76 9.33 8.53
C LYS A 66 20.15 10.71 8.80
N SER A 67 18.84 10.79 9.10
CA SER A 67 18.17 12.06 9.39
C SER A 67 18.22 12.43 10.87
N GLY A 68 18.54 11.49 11.77
CA GLY A 68 18.45 11.71 13.22
C GLY A 68 17.01 11.86 13.73
N ALA A 69 16.00 11.72 12.86
CA ALA A 69 14.60 11.83 13.25
C ALA A 69 14.18 10.65 14.13
N GLN A 70 13.32 10.92 15.11
CA GLN A 70 12.71 9.92 15.94
C GLN A 70 11.50 9.30 15.21
N PHE A 71 11.20 8.04 15.49
CA PHE A 71 10.02 7.36 14.99
C PHE A 71 9.11 6.92 16.13
N ARG A 72 7.83 7.23 15.99
CA ARG A 72 6.75 6.74 16.86
C ARG A 72 5.75 5.94 16.03
N MET A 73 5.58 4.66 16.39
CA MET A 73 4.54 3.83 15.77
C MET A 73 3.20 4.17 16.43
N GLY A 74 2.22 4.53 15.60
CA GLY A 74 0.87 4.86 16.05
C GLY A 74 0.10 5.65 14.97
N SER A 75 -1.22 5.72 15.17
CA SER A 75 -2.12 6.48 14.31
C SER A 75 -2.52 7.79 14.99
N PRO A 76 -2.49 8.94 14.28
CA PRO A 76 -2.98 10.18 14.84
C PRO A 76 -4.50 10.09 15.06
N ILE A 77 -4.93 10.40 16.29
CA ILE A 77 -6.36 10.44 16.67
C ILE A 77 -6.89 11.87 16.62
N THR A 78 -6.13 12.80 17.20
CA THR A 78 -6.56 14.20 17.31
C THR A 78 -5.39 15.14 17.17
N VAL A 79 -5.60 16.22 16.43
CA VAL A 79 -4.67 17.36 16.33
C VAL A 79 -5.30 18.55 17.02
N ASP A 80 -4.66 19.03 18.07
CA ASP A 80 -5.01 20.29 18.72
C ASP A 80 -4.12 21.40 18.20
N HIS A 81 -4.64 22.15 17.26
CA HIS A 81 -3.91 23.24 16.61
C HIS A 81 -3.63 24.41 17.56
N LYS A 82 -4.53 24.67 18.55
CA LYS A 82 -4.36 25.77 19.49
C LYS A 82 -3.23 25.50 20.49
N ASN A 83 -3.18 24.28 21.01
CA ASN A 83 -2.17 23.85 21.95
C ASN A 83 -0.93 23.23 21.26
N LYS A 84 -0.95 23.15 19.93
CA LYS A 84 0.11 22.55 19.10
C LYS A 84 0.50 21.15 19.58
N THR A 85 -0.47 20.27 19.68
CA THR A 85 -0.27 18.88 20.10
C THR A 85 -0.98 17.89 19.15
N VAL A 86 -0.39 16.70 19.02
CA VAL A 86 -1.00 15.55 18.35
C VAL A 86 -1.10 14.42 19.35
N LYS A 87 -2.30 13.87 19.53
CA LYS A 87 -2.54 12.64 20.28
C LYS A 87 -2.54 11.45 19.32
N ILE A 88 -1.80 10.40 19.64
CA ILE A 88 -1.77 9.14 18.91
C ILE A 88 -2.49 8.02 19.71
N ASP A 89 -2.81 6.92 19.04
CA ASP A 89 -3.59 5.79 19.59
C ASP A 89 -2.93 5.10 20.81
N SER A 90 -1.61 5.20 20.96
CA SER A 90 -0.87 4.76 22.15
C SER A 90 -1.10 5.66 23.38
N SER A 91 -1.99 6.65 23.30
CA SER A 91 -2.24 7.70 24.30
C SER A 91 -1.07 8.68 24.49
N GLU A 92 0.00 8.57 23.73
CA GLU A 92 1.10 9.54 23.72
C GLU A 92 0.64 10.87 23.10
N VAL A 93 1.05 11.98 23.70
CA VAL A 93 0.79 13.33 23.20
C VAL A 93 2.10 13.96 22.80
N LEU A 94 2.22 14.31 21.51
CA LEU A 94 3.40 14.92 20.93
C LEU A 94 3.16 16.41 20.76
N ALA A 95 4.01 17.23 21.37
CA ALA A 95 3.99 18.68 21.17
C ALA A 95 4.83 19.05 19.95
N PHE A 96 4.36 20.03 19.17
CA PHE A 96 5.04 20.50 17.96
C PHE A 96 5.09 22.04 17.87
N ASP A 97 6.07 22.55 17.18
CA ASP A 97 6.09 23.94 16.71
C ASP A 97 5.56 24.02 15.28
N HIS A 98 5.84 22.97 14.48
CA HIS A 98 5.31 22.78 13.13
C HIS A 98 4.81 21.35 12.93
N LEU A 99 3.73 21.20 12.17
CA LEU A 99 3.12 19.92 11.82
C LEU A 99 3.11 19.72 10.31
N ILE A 100 3.59 18.56 9.85
CA ILE A 100 3.52 18.15 8.45
C ILE A 100 2.56 16.96 8.35
N ILE A 101 1.53 17.08 7.51
CA ILE A 101 0.56 16.01 7.24
C ILE A 101 0.94 15.34 5.93
N ALA A 102 1.45 14.10 6.00
CA ALA A 102 1.91 13.30 4.86
C ALA A 102 1.31 11.89 4.88
N LEU A 103 0.02 11.79 5.25
CA LEU A 103 -0.69 10.52 5.49
C LEU A 103 -0.97 9.70 4.21
N GLY A 104 -0.68 10.25 3.04
CA GLY A 104 -0.94 9.59 1.76
C GLY A 104 -2.41 9.65 1.37
N SER A 105 -2.90 8.60 0.71
CA SER A 105 -4.27 8.50 0.21
C SER A 105 -4.90 7.16 0.58
N ALA A 106 -6.22 7.16 0.73
CA ALA A 106 -7.04 5.96 0.84
C ALA A 106 -7.60 5.56 -0.53
N THR A 107 -8.06 4.31 -0.65
CA THR A 107 -8.83 3.88 -1.82
C THR A 107 -10.16 4.63 -1.83
N ALA A 108 -10.54 5.17 -2.99
CA ALA A 108 -11.85 5.76 -3.22
C ALA A 108 -12.60 4.89 -4.24
N ASP A 109 -13.86 4.58 -3.93
CA ASP A 109 -14.76 3.84 -4.83
C ASP A 109 -15.58 4.75 -5.74
N PHE A 110 -15.44 6.07 -5.57
CA PHE A 110 -16.17 7.12 -6.30
C PHE A 110 -17.69 6.91 -6.30
N GLY A 111 -18.24 6.19 -5.32
CA GLY A 111 -19.66 5.87 -5.23
C GLY A 111 -20.13 4.78 -6.20
N VAL A 112 -19.24 4.04 -6.83
CA VAL A 112 -19.58 2.92 -7.69
C VAL A 112 -20.11 1.77 -6.83
N LYS A 113 -21.39 1.42 -7.05
CA LYS A 113 -22.07 0.38 -6.27
C LYS A 113 -21.35 -0.96 -6.38
N GLY A 114 -21.14 -1.61 -5.25
CA GLY A 114 -20.53 -2.93 -5.15
C GLY A 114 -19.00 -2.89 -5.05
N VAL A 115 -18.32 -1.81 -5.40
CA VAL A 115 -16.84 -1.75 -5.32
C VAL A 115 -16.39 -1.90 -3.88
N SER A 116 -16.94 -1.14 -2.95
CA SER A 116 -16.57 -1.23 -1.52
C SER A 116 -16.96 -2.56 -0.86
N GLU A 117 -17.93 -3.28 -1.42
CA GLU A 117 -18.44 -4.55 -0.89
C GLU A 117 -17.69 -5.77 -1.46
N PHE A 118 -17.37 -5.76 -2.75
CA PHE A 118 -16.86 -6.92 -3.47
C PHE A 118 -15.41 -6.81 -3.95
N ALA A 119 -14.87 -5.59 -4.08
CA ALA A 119 -13.51 -5.41 -4.56
C ALA A 119 -12.49 -5.39 -3.42
N LEU A 120 -11.32 -5.95 -3.68
CA LEU A 120 -10.15 -5.83 -2.82
C LEU A 120 -9.40 -4.54 -3.19
N GLY A 121 -9.08 -3.73 -2.19
CA GLY A 121 -8.23 -2.55 -2.37
C GLY A 121 -6.76 -2.92 -2.63
N MET A 122 -5.97 -1.96 -3.12
CA MET A 122 -4.54 -2.15 -3.33
C MET A 122 -3.74 -0.91 -2.91
N LYS A 123 -3.76 -0.62 -1.61
CA LYS A 123 -3.02 0.50 -0.98
C LYS A 123 -2.07 0.03 0.13
N SER A 124 -2.07 -1.26 0.45
CA SER A 124 -1.23 -1.84 1.49
C SER A 124 -0.65 -3.20 1.07
N VAL A 125 0.46 -3.58 1.70
CA VAL A 125 1.06 -4.92 1.51
C VAL A 125 0.06 -6.02 1.87
N HIS A 126 -0.75 -5.81 2.91
CA HIS A 126 -1.77 -6.77 3.34
C HIS A 126 -2.82 -7.01 2.24
N GLU A 127 -3.34 -5.94 1.64
CA GLU A 127 -4.31 -6.04 0.54
C GLU A 127 -3.69 -6.72 -0.70
N ALA A 128 -2.45 -6.40 -1.06
CA ALA A 128 -1.76 -7.06 -2.17
C ALA A 128 -1.59 -8.56 -1.93
N LEU A 129 -1.24 -8.97 -0.71
CA LEU A 129 -1.13 -10.37 -0.33
C LEU A 129 -2.49 -11.09 -0.31
N ALA A 130 -3.56 -10.40 0.10
CA ALA A 130 -4.92 -10.95 0.05
C ALA A 130 -5.37 -11.20 -1.40
N ILE A 131 -5.11 -10.25 -2.31
CA ILE A 131 -5.36 -10.43 -3.75
C ILE A 131 -4.58 -11.62 -4.29
N ARG A 132 -3.28 -11.69 -4.00
CA ARG A 132 -2.43 -12.82 -4.42
C ARG A 132 -2.98 -14.15 -3.93
N ALA A 133 -3.34 -14.24 -2.66
CA ALA A 133 -3.86 -15.47 -2.06
C ALA A 133 -5.17 -15.91 -2.73
N GLU A 134 -6.08 -14.97 -3.01
CA GLU A 134 -7.35 -15.28 -3.68
C GLU A 134 -7.14 -15.74 -5.12
N VAL A 135 -6.28 -15.07 -5.89
CA VAL A 135 -5.97 -15.48 -7.28
C VAL A 135 -5.37 -16.88 -7.33
N MET A 136 -4.41 -17.19 -6.44
CA MET A 136 -3.79 -18.51 -6.38
C MET A 136 -4.80 -19.59 -5.95
N ARG A 137 -5.64 -19.30 -4.96
CA ARG A 137 -6.68 -20.22 -4.52
C ARG A 137 -7.66 -20.55 -5.65
N ARG A 138 -8.07 -19.55 -6.44
CA ARG A 138 -8.96 -19.76 -7.60
C ARG A 138 -8.28 -20.57 -8.70
N PHE A 139 -7.01 -20.35 -8.93
CA PHE A 139 -6.25 -21.18 -9.86
C PHE A 139 -6.20 -22.64 -9.42
N GLU A 140 -5.95 -22.93 -8.14
CA GLU A 140 -6.00 -24.28 -7.58
C GLU A 140 -7.39 -24.94 -7.69
N ASP A 141 -8.45 -24.14 -7.51
CA ASP A 141 -9.81 -24.64 -7.71
C ASP A 141 -10.04 -25.06 -9.18
N LEU A 142 -9.58 -24.28 -10.17
CA LEU A 142 -9.64 -24.63 -11.60
C LEU A 142 -8.82 -25.91 -11.91
N CYS A 143 -7.65 -26.06 -11.29
CA CYS A 143 -6.81 -27.25 -11.45
C CYS A 143 -7.53 -28.50 -10.90
N ARG A 144 -8.24 -28.36 -9.77
CA ARG A 144 -8.89 -29.47 -9.08
C ARG A 144 -10.15 -29.95 -9.80
N PHE A 145 -11.00 -29.01 -10.20
CA PHE A 145 -12.34 -29.37 -10.70
C PHE A 145 -12.34 -29.66 -12.20
N GLN A 146 -11.36 -29.14 -12.95
CA GLN A 146 -11.17 -29.38 -14.40
C GLN A 146 -12.47 -29.25 -15.22
N ASP A 147 -13.35 -28.34 -14.79
CA ASP A 147 -14.58 -28.01 -15.48
C ASP A 147 -14.39 -26.80 -16.40
N ASP A 148 -15.44 -26.45 -17.15
CA ASP A 148 -15.43 -25.29 -18.06
C ASP A 148 -15.66 -23.96 -17.32
N THR A 149 -15.55 -23.93 -15.98
CA THR A 149 -15.72 -22.72 -15.17
C THR A 149 -14.66 -21.69 -15.53
N VAL A 150 -15.10 -20.48 -15.85
CA VAL A 150 -14.20 -19.34 -16.14
C VAL A 150 -14.05 -18.48 -14.89
N PHE A 151 -12.83 -18.28 -14.45
CA PHE A 151 -12.50 -17.30 -13.41
C PHE A 151 -12.08 -15.97 -14.04
N THR A 152 -12.80 -14.91 -13.73
CA THR A 152 -12.50 -13.56 -14.24
C THR A 152 -11.92 -12.68 -13.14
N ILE A 153 -10.72 -12.15 -13.39
CA ILE A 153 -10.10 -11.10 -12.59
C ILE A 153 -10.53 -9.76 -13.18
N ALA A 154 -11.44 -9.05 -12.49
CA ALA A 154 -11.89 -7.73 -12.88
C ALA A 154 -11.04 -6.67 -12.16
N VAL A 155 -10.29 -5.88 -12.94
CA VAL A 155 -9.54 -4.73 -12.44
C VAL A 155 -10.37 -3.47 -12.68
N VAL A 156 -10.77 -2.80 -11.61
CA VAL A 156 -11.61 -1.58 -11.67
C VAL A 156 -10.73 -0.34 -11.57
N GLY A 157 -10.76 0.47 -12.62
CA GLY A 157 -9.96 1.69 -12.79
C GLY A 157 -8.85 1.53 -13.82
N GLY A 158 -8.89 2.31 -14.91
CA GLY A 158 -7.91 2.34 -16.01
C GLY A 158 -6.74 3.29 -15.78
N GLY A 159 -6.53 3.76 -14.56
CA GLY A 159 -5.34 4.54 -14.19
C GLY A 159 -4.05 3.70 -14.24
N PRO A 160 -2.87 4.34 -14.02
CA PRO A 160 -1.58 3.64 -14.13
C PRO A 160 -1.52 2.32 -13.35
N THR A 161 -1.96 2.32 -12.10
CA THR A 161 -1.97 1.13 -11.25
C THR A 161 -2.86 0.01 -11.80
N GLY A 162 -4.05 0.34 -12.34
CA GLY A 162 -4.94 -0.67 -12.90
C GLY A 162 -4.39 -1.29 -14.18
N VAL A 163 -3.78 -0.49 -15.05
CA VAL A 163 -3.12 -0.98 -16.27
C VAL A 163 -1.93 -1.89 -15.93
N GLU A 164 -1.08 -1.47 -14.98
CA GLU A 164 0.04 -2.27 -14.48
C GLU A 164 -0.42 -3.59 -13.87
N MET A 165 -1.50 -3.55 -13.06
CA MET A 165 -2.09 -4.74 -12.45
C MET A 165 -2.65 -5.70 -13.49
N ALA A 166 -3.43 -5.20 -14.44
CA ALA A 166 -4.00 -6.03 -15.51
C ALA A 166 -2.92 -6.68 -16.37
N GLY A 167 -1.86 -5.93 -16.70
CA GLY A 167 -0.69 -6.44 -17.40
C GLY A 167 0.03 -7.53 -16.63
N ALA A 168 0.31 -7.30 -15.34
CA ALA A 168 1.00 -8.26 -14.48
C ALA A 168 0.20 -9.55 -14.28
N PHE A 169 -1.13 -9.48 -14.14
CA PHE A 169 -1.96 -10.69 -14.12
C PHE A 169 -1.97 -11.41 -15.46
N ALA A 170 -1.99 -10.69 -16.58
CA ALA A 170 -1.90 -11.32 -17.89
C ALA A 170 -0.57 -12.06 -18.08
N GLU A 171 0.54 -11.49 -17.62
CA GLU A 171 1.86 -12.15 -17.61
C GLU A 171 1.88 -13.38 -16.71
N LEU A 172 1.34 -13.28 -15.48
CA LEU A 172 1.22 -14.40 -14.55
C LEU A 172 0.45 -15.57 -15.16
N VAL A 173 -0.70 -15.30 -15.76
CA VAL A 173 -1.58 -16.32 -16.34
C VAL A 173 -0.95 -16.95 -17.59
N ARG A 174 -0.38 -16.14 -18.51
CA ARG A 174 0.21 -16.63 -19.77
C ARG A 174 1.60 -17.27 -19.59
N GLY A 175 2.28 -16.99 -18.52
CA GLY A 175 3.61 -17.49 -18.20
C GLY A 175 3.58 -18.57 -17.12
N PRO A 176 3.84 -18.23 -15.84
CA PRO A 176 3.99 -19.22 -14.78
C PRO A 176 2.81 -20.19 -14.65
N LEU A 177 1.56 -19.69 -14.64
CA LEU A 177 0.39 -20.54 -14.44
C LEU A 177 0.11 -21.43 -15.66
N ALA A 178 0.29 -20.92 -16.87
CA ALA A 178 0.15 -21.73 -18.09
C ALA A 178 1.23 -22.83 -18.19
N ASN A 179 2.45 -22.56 -17.72
CA ASN A 179 3.52 -23.56 -17.66
C ASN A 179 3.26 -24.65 -16.64
N ASP A 180 2.51 -24.34 -15.57
CA ASP A 180 2.14 -25.29 -14.53
C ASP A 180 0.90 -26.13 -14.95
N GLN A 181 -0.21 -25.45 -15.27
CA GLN A 181 -1.48 -26.09 -15.67
C GLN A 181 -2.15 -25.28 -16.80
N ALA A 182 -1.83 -25.59 -18.06
CA ALA A 182 -2.29 -24.85 -19.24
C ALA A 182 -3.80 -24.76 -19.35
N GLN A 183 -4.53 -25.84 -19.05
CA GLN A 183 -6.00 -25.89 -19.12
C GLN A 183 -6.64 -24.96 -18.09
N ALA A 184 -6.18 -24.99 -16.85
CA ALA A 184 -6.67 -24.11 -15.79
C ALA A 184 -6.37 -22.64 -16.11
N ALA A 185 -5.17 -22.33 -16.58
CA ALA A 185 -4.79 -20.99 -16.98
C ALA A 185 -5.62 -20.46 -18.18
N ALA A 186 -5.98 -21.32 -19.15
CA ALA A 186 -6.84 -20.94 -20.27
C ALA A 186 -8.26 -20.51 -19.81
N ASN A 187 -8.71 -20.97 -18.67
CA ASN A 187 -9.99 -20.60 -18.06
C ASN A 187 -9.92 -19.35 -17.17
N MET A 188 -8.75 -18.67 -17.09
CA MET A 188 -8.60 -17.39 -16.40
C MET A 188 -8.69 -16.22 -17.37
N LYS A 189 -9.54 -15.25 -17.08
CA LYS A 189 -9.70 -14.01 -17.86
C LYS A 189 -9.33 -12.77 -17.03
N ILE A 190 -8.67 -11.82 -17.66
CA ILE A 190 -8.40 -10.51 -17.08
C ILE A 190 -9.23 -9.47 -17.82
N VAL A 191 -10.00 -8.68 -17.08
CA VAL A 191 -10.83 -7.59 -17.61
C VAL A 191 -10.49 -6.30 -16.89
N LEU A 192 -10.10 -5.28 -17.64
CA LEU A 192 -9.90 -3.92 -17.14
C LEU A 192 -11.17 -3.11 -17.42
N ILE A 193 -11.73 -2.51 -16.36
CA ILE A 193 -12.97 -1.74 -16.41
C ILE A 193 -12.64 -0.28 -16.10
N GLU A 194 -13.02 0.63 -17.01
CA GLU A 194 -12.86 2.07 -16.85
C GLU A 194 -14.15 2.78 -17.24
N ALA A 195 -14.43 3.89 -16.58
CA ALA A 195 -15.65 4.66 -16.84
C ALA A 195 -15.56 5.63 -18.07
N GLY A 196 -14.38 5.83 -18.67
CA GLY A 196 -14.12 6.72 -19.82
C GLY A 196 -13.61 8.08 -19.44
#